data_c5de8dbaf9e8001ff4b3415c31a635ae
#
_entry.id   c5de8dbaf9e8001ff4b3415c31a635ae
#
_cell.length_a   1.000
_cell.length_b   1.000
_cell.length_c   1.000
_cell.angle_alpha   90.00
_cell.angle_beta   90.00
_cell.angle_gamma   90.00
#
_symmetry.space_group_name_H-M   'P 1'
#
loop_
_entity.id
_entity.type
_entity.pdbx_description
1 polymer ?
#
loop_
_entity_poly.entity_id
_entity_poly.type
_entity_poly.pdbx_seq_one_letter_code
_entity_poly.pdbx_strand_id
1 'polypeptide(L)'
;ITFNMKNKNTLGMLLVFIAAVLWSTNSILVKNIELPSMLIGAMRALIAGIVLAPFIRPKKLKFSPKMLLMAVAFTLNSVGVVTAIKLTSAAIAVGMQFTSPIWLYIYSRIKGYPFIKRRVIPLAVLTAGVVISMFSKAEGVTLIGNLIALTTGLSFAVVTQLGKDLGGDNPVGITAINNLFMAAVILP
;
A
#
# COMPACT_ATOMS: atom_id res chain seq x y z
N ILE A 1 -19.15 29.97 0.64
CA ILE A 1 -19.01 29.30 -0.68
C ILE A 1 -19.33 27.84 -0.44
N THR A 2 -20.60 27.45 -0.67
CA THR A 2 -21.07 26.06 -0.60
C THR A 2 -20.50 25.30 -1.81
N PHE A 3 -19.37 24.65 -1.61
CA PHE A 3 -18.79 23.76 -2.61
C PHE A 3 -19.70 22.52 -2.75
N ASN A 4 -20.37 22.43 -3.89
CA ASN A 4 -21.38 21.42 -4.21
C ASN A 4 -20.79 20.00 -4.01
N MET A 5 -21.44 19.16 -3.19
CA MET A 5 -20.98 17.79 -2.86
C MET A 5 -20.74 16.91 -4.10
N LYS A 6 -21.47 17.15 -5.19
CA LYS A 6 -21.27 16.46 -6.47
C LYS A 6 -19.89 16.75 -7.09
N ASN A 7 -19.39 17.97 -6.96
CA ASN A 7 -18.06 18.38 -7.44
C ASN A 7 -16.90 17.76 -6.62
N LYS A 8 -17.10 17.54 -5.32
CA LYS A 8 -16.08 16.90 -4.47
C LYS A 8 -15.86 15.42 -4.82
N ASN A 9 -16.95 14.71 -5.13
CA ASN A 9 -16.85 13.30 -5.53
C ASN A 9 -16.17 13.16 -6.91
N THR A 10 -16.48 14.03 -7.86
CA THR A 10 -15.85 14.03 -9.18
C THR A 10 -14.37 14.36 -9.11
N LEU A 11 -13.97 15.35 -8.31
CA LEU A 11 -12.56 15.67 -8.06
C LEU A 11 -11.85 14.50 -7.39
N GLY A 12 -12.47 13.86 -6.40
CA GLY A 12 -11.91 12.68 -5.75
C GLY A 12 -11.68 11.52 -6.72
N MET A 13 -12.64 11.25 -7.60
CA MET A 13 -12.48 10.22 -8.65
C MET A 13 -11.34 10.55 -9.62
N LEU A 14 -11.24 11.82 -10.06
CA LEU A 14 -10.16 12.26 -10.94
C LEU A 14 -8.78 12.08 -10.28
N LEU A 15 -8.64 12.47 -9.02
CA LEU A 15 -7.40 12.30 -8.27
C LEU A 15 -7.02 10.83 -8.11
N VAL A 16 -7.98 9.94 -7.85
CA VAL A 16 -7.75 8.50 -7.77
C VAL A 16 -7.31 7.95 -9.13
N PHE A 17 -7.93 8.39 -10.22
CA PHE A 17 -7.54 7.98 -11.57
C PHE A 17 -6.11 8.41 -11.91
N ILE A 18 -5.76 9.67 -11.64
CA ILE A 18 -4.39 10.19 -11.84
C ILE A 18 -3.39 9.39 -10.99
N ALA A 19 -3.72 9.13 -9.73
CA ALA A 19 -2.87 8.33 -8.84
C ALA A 19 -2.67 6.91 -9.38
N ALA A 20 -3.70 6.27 -9.95
CA ALA A 20 -3.60 4.94 -10.54
C ALA A 20 -2.68 4.93 -11.77
N VAL A 21 -2.77 5.94 -12.65
CA VAL A 21 -1.88 6.08 -13.81
C VAL A 21 -0.43 6.28 -13.37
N LEU A 22 -0.18 7.17 -12.40
CA LEU A 22 1.17 7.39 -11.85
C LEU A 22 1.72 6.12 -11.19
N TRP A 23 0.87 5.36 -10.52
CA TRP A 23 1.28 4.09 -9.89
C TRP A 23 1.64 3.03 -10.93
N SER A 24 0.91 2.93 -12.03
CA SER A 24 1.24 2.02 -13.14
C SER A 24 2.60 2.34 -13.75
N THR A 25 2.88 3.62 -14.00
CA THR A 25 4.18 4.08 -14.53
C THR A 25 5.34 3.72 -13.59
N ASN A 26 5.11 3.81 -12.27
CA ASN A 26 6.11 3.44 -11.28
C ASN A 26 6.60 1.99 -11.41
N SER A 27 5.71 1.04 -11.71
CA SER A 27 6.07 -0.38 -11.85
C SER A 27 7.05 -0.62 -13.00
N ILE A 28 6.89 0.10 -14.12
CA ILE A 28 7.79 0.03 -15.27
C ILE A 28 9.16 0.60 -14.90
N LEU A 29 9.20 1.75 -14.23
CA LEU A 29 10.45 2.39 -13.81
C LEU A 29 11.23 1.49 -12.84
N VAL A 30 10.57 0.93 -11.84
CA VAL A 30 11.19 0.04 -10.85
C VAL A 30 11.82 -1.19 -11.50
N LYS A 31 11.17 -1.77 -12.51
CA LYS A 31 11.68 -2.97 -13.20
C LYS A 31 12.99 -2.69 -13.97
N ASN A 32 13.15 -1.48 -14.51
CA ASN A 32 14.29 -1.08 -15.32
C ASN A 32 15.47 -0.50 -14.51
N ILE A 33 15.31 -0.31 -13.19
CA ILE A 33 16.38 0.20 -12.35
C ILE A 33 17.19 -0.98 -11.79
N GLU A 34 18.50 -1.01 -12.07
CA GLU A 34 19.44 -2.06 -11.63
C GLU A 34 19.97 -1.87 -10.20
N LEU A 35 19.25 -1.14 -9.35
CA LEU A 35 19.62 -0.97 -7.94
C LEU A 35 18.93 -2.01 -7.04
N PRO A 36 19.47 -2.33 -5.86
CA PRO A 36 18.80 -3.18 -4.88
C PRO A 36 17.42 -2.65 -4.51
N SER A 37 16.44 -3.56 -4.34
CA SER A 37 15.05 -3.18 -4.03
C SER A 37 14.92 -2.29 -2.79
N MET A 38 15.72 -2.56 -1.76
CA MET A 38 15.77 -1.78 -0.53
C MET A 38 16.18 -0.34 -0.80
N LEU A 39 17.23 -0.14 -1.61
CA LEU A 39 17.75 1.18 -1.94
C LEU A 39 16.72 1.99 -2.76
N ILE A 40 16.10 1.36 -3.76
CA ILE A 40 15.02 2.01 -4.53
C ILE A 40 13.89 2.44 -3.60
N GLY A 41 13.45 1.55 -2.72
CA GLY A 41 12.39 1.84 -1.76
C GLY A 41 12.76 3.00 -0.82
N ALA A 42 13.98 2.96 -0.26
CA ALA A 42 14.46 3.96 0.68
C ALA A 42 14.64 5.34 0.04
N MET A 43 15.21 5.42 -1.16
CA MET A 43 15.36 6.69 -1.89
C MET A 43 14.01 7.32 -2.23
N ARG A 44 13.05 6.51 -2.67
CA ARG A 44 11.67 6.98 -2.91
C ARG A 44 11.02 7.50 -1.63
N ALA A 45 11.20 6.78 -0.53
CA ALA A 45 10.67 7.16 0.76
C ALA A 45 11.35 8.45 1.28
N LEU A 46 12.66 8.60 1.10
CA LEU A 46 13.37 9.83 1.47
C LEU A 46 12.82 11.04 0.72
N ILE A 47 12.72 10.95 -0.61
CA ILE A 47 12.19 12.03 -1.45
C ILE A 47 10.75 12.36 -1.04
N ALA A 48 9.88 11.36 -0.95
CA ALA A 48 8.50 11.56 -0.54
C ALA A 48 8.38 12.14 0.87
N GLY A 49 9.20 11.65 1.81
CA GLY A 49 9.25 12.13 3.17
C GLY A 49 9.66 13.61 3.26
N ILE A 50 10.68 14.03 2.53
CA ILE A 50 11.14 15.43 2.48
C ILE A 50 10.06 16.33 1.86
N VAL A 51 9.48 15.93 0.73
CA VAL A 51 8.43 16.70 0.04
C VAL A 51 7.18 16.85 0.91
N LEU A 52 6.84 15.83 1.69
CA LEU A 52 5.67 15.83 2.56
C LEU A 52 5.95 16.40 3.96
N ALA A 53 7.23 16.59 4.34
CA ALA A 53 7.61 17.10 5.67
C ALA A 53 6.93 18.42 6.06
N PRO A 54 6.77 19.43 5.16
CA PRO A 54 6.08 20.67 5.50
C PRO A 54 4.63 20.50 5.96
N PHE A 55 3.99 19.38 5.58
CA PHE A 55 2.61 19.07 5.97
C PHE A 55 2.49 18.35 7.31
N ILE A 56 3.60 18.04 7.98
CA ILE A 56 3.61 17.46 9.32
C ILE A 56 3.10 18.52 10.30
N ARG A 57 2.00 18.22 10.97
CA ARG A 57 1.43 19.07 12.05
C ARG A 57 1.67 18.38 13.40
N PRO A 58 2.76 18.67 14.10
CA PRO A 58 3.15 17.95 15.32
C PRO A 58 2.06 17.95 16.40
N LYS A 59 1.32 19.06 16.54
CA LYS A 59 0.23 19.20 17.51
C LYS A 59 -0.95 18.23 17.29
N LYS A 60 -1.07 17.68 16.07
CA LYS A 60 -2.14 16.73 15.69
C LYS A 60 -1.67 15.27 15.63
N LEU A 61 -0.38 15.03 15.89
CA LEU A 61 0.22 13.72 15.85
C LEU A 61 0.37 13.18 17.27
N LYS A 62 -0.27 12.07 17.55
CA LYS A 62 -0.08 11.31 18.79
C LYS A 62 0.87 10.16 18.52
N PHE A 63 2.11 10.27 18.96
CA PHE A 63 3.04 9.15 18.93
C PHE A 63 2.49 8.02 19.79
N SER A 64 2.22 6.89 19.17
CA SER A 64 1.63 5.72 19.81
C SER A 64 2.26 4.44 19.26
N PRO A 65 2.21 3.31 19.99
CA PRO A 65 2.67 2.02 19.46
C PRO A 65 2.01 1.64 18.14
N LYS A 66 0.77 2.08 17.91
CA LYS A 66 0.06 1.88 16.62
C LYS A 66 0.73 2.62 15.48
N MET A 67 1.29 3.81 15.73
CA MET A 67 2.01 4.58 14.73
C MET A 67 3.33 3.90 14.34
N LEU A 68 4.06 3.35 15.30
CA LEU A 68 5.25 2.55 15.05
C LEU A 68 4.91 1.30 14.24
N LEU A 69 3.87 0.56 14.64
CA LEU A 69 3.39 -0.60 13.90
C LEU A 69 3.02 -0.24 12.44
N MET A 70 2.37 0.90 12.25
CA MET A 70 2.03 1.40 10.92
C MET A 70 3.28 1.72 10.09
N ALA A 71 4.29 2.36 10.69
CA ALA A 71 5.54 2.68 10.01
C ALA A 71 6.32 1.42 9.60
N VAL A 72 6.37 0.41 10.47
CA VAL A 72 6.96 -0.90 10.17
C VAL A 72 6.18 -1.60 9.05
N ALA A 73 4.85 -1.68 9.15
CA ALA A 73 4.02 -2.29 8.11
C ALA A 73 4.14 -1.55 6.77
N PHE A 74 4.23 -0.22 6.78
CA PHE A 74 4.46 0.60 5.60
C PHE A 74 5.82 0.28 4.95
N THR A 75 6.88 0.16 5.76
CA THR A 75 8.22 -0.20 5.30
C THR A 75 8.22 -1.58 4.65
N LEU A 76 7.64 -2.59 5.31
CA LEU A 76 7.52 -3.95 4.78
C LEU A 76 6.71 -3.98 3.47
N ASN A 77 5.61 -3.24 3.42
CA ASN A 77 4.80 -3.11 2.19
C ASN A 77 5.62 -2.48 1.06
N SER A 78 6.29 -1.37 1.31
CA SER A 78 7.01 -0.62 0.27
C SER A 78 8.20 -1.39 -0.29
N VAL A 79 9.04 -1.98 0.58
CA VAL A 79 10.17 -2.83 0.18
C VAL A 79 9.67 -4.10 -0.50
N GLY A 80 8.64 -4.73 0.08
CA GLY A 80 8.04 -5.96 -0.43
C GLY A 80 7.50 -5.80 -1.85
N VAL A 81 6.78 -4.71 -2.15
CA VAL A 81 6.26 -4.44 -3.50
C VAL A 81 7.39 -4.25 -4.51
N VAL A 82 8.42 -3.47 -4.17
CA VAL A 82 9.59 -3.26 -5.06
C VAL A 82 10.32 -4.59 -5.32
N THR A 83 10.51 -5.40 -4.27
CA THR A 83 11.15 -6.71 -4.38
C THR A 83 10.29 -7.66 -5.21
N ALA A 84 8.98 -7.69 -4.97
CA ALA A 84 8.06 -8.51 -5.75
C ALA A 84 8.07 -8.14 -7.24
N ILE A 85 8.05 -6.85 -7.59
CA ILE A 85 8.11 -6.39 -8.99
C ILE A 85 9.37 -6.89 -9.70
N LYS A 86 10.49 -7.02 -8.97
CA LYS A 86 11.76 -7.54 -9.52
C LYS A 86 11.78 -9.05 -9.66
N LEU A 87 11.08 -9.78 -8.79
CA LEU A 87 11.08 -11.25 -8.73
C LEU A 87 9.87 -11.88 -9.43
N THR A 88 8.87 -11.11 -9.82
CA THR A 88 7.70 -11.57 -10.56
C THR A 88 7.27 -10.51 -11.58
N SER A 89 6.13 -10.70 -12.24
CA SER A 89 5.62 -9.64 -13.11
C SER A 89 5.04 -8.48 -12.29
N ALA A 90 5.19 -7.24 -12.81
CA ALA A 90 4.64 -6.06 -12.17
C ALA A 90 3.11 -6.17 -11.96
N ALA A 91 2.40 -6.78 -12.92
CA ALA A 91 0.96 -7.01 -12.82
C ALA A 91 0.60 -7.94 -11.66
N ILE A 92 1.34 -9.04 -11.49
CA ILE A 92 1.13 -9.99 -10.39
C ILE A 92 1.49 -9.33 -9.05
N ALA A 93 2.63 -8.64 -8.96
CA ALA A 93 3.07 -7.98 -7.74
C ALA A 93 2.03 -6.97 -7.22
N VAL A 94 1.54 -6.10 -8.10
CA VAL A 94 0.51 -5.11 -7.77
C VAL A 94 -0.86 -5.76 -7.55
N GLY A 95 -1.22 -6.74 -8.37
CA GLY A 95 -2.48 -7.48 -8.23
C GLY A 95 -2.59 -8.18 -6.88
N MET A 96 -1.51 -8.80 -6.40
CA MET A 96 -1.48 -9.46 -5.09
C MET A 96 -1.51 -8.47 -3.92
N GLN A 97 -0.99 -7.26 -4.06
CA GLN A 97 -1.15 -6.22 -3.07
C GLN A 97 -2.64 -5.86 -2.85
N PHE A 98 -3.45 -5.94 -3.91
CA PHE A 98 -4.91 -5.74 -3.82
C PHE A 98 -5.67 -6.89 -3.12
N THR A 99 -4.98 -7.89 -2.56
CA THR A 99 -5.62 -8.85 -1.62
C THR A 99 -5.97 -8.23 -0.28
N SER A 100 -5.52 -7.01 0.00
CA SER A 100 -5.78 -6.30 1.27
C SER A 100 -7.25 -6.29 1.71
N PRO A 101 -8.29 -6.21 0.84
CA PRO A 101 -9.68 -6.32 1.26
C PRO A 101 -10.03 -7.68 1.87
N ILE A 102 -9.36 -8.77 1.48
CA ILE A 102 -9.54 -10.11 2.06
C ILE A 102 -9.08 -10.08 3.51
N TRP A 103 -7.87 -9.56 3.76
CA TRP A 103 -7.29 -9.45 5.09
C TRP A 103 -8.11 -8.52 6.00
N LEU A 104 -8.58 -7.40 5.48
CA LEU A 104 -9.47 -6.48 6.20
C LEU A 104 -10.82 -7.13 6.53
N TYR A 105 -11.36 -7.96 5.64
CA TYR A 105 -12.58 -8.70 5.90
C TYR A 105 -12.37 -9.74 7.00
N ILE A 106 -11.29 -10.52 6.95
CA ILE A 106 -10.91 -11.48 7.99
C ILE A 106 -10.76 -10.75 9.34
N TYR A 107 -10.02 -9.65 9.38
CA TYR A 107 -9.85 -8.82 10.57
C TYR A 107 -11.19 -8.35 11.13
N SER A 108 -12.09 -7.86 10.27
CA SER A 108 -13.41 -7.43 10.70
C SER A 108 -14.23 -8.56 11.32
N ARG A 109 -14.10 -9.79 10.81
CA ARG A 109 -14.76 -10.97 11.37
C ARG A 109 -14.20 -11.35 12.74
N ILE A 110 -12.89 -11.31 12.92
CA ILE A 110 -12.24 -11.55 14.22
C ILE A 110 -12.70 -10.53 15.27
N LYS A 111 -12.95 -9.28 14.85
CA LYS A 111 -13.48 -8.20 15.71
C LYS A 111 -14.98 -8.30 15.99
N GLY A 112 -15.67 -9.35 15.51
CA GLY A 112 -17.09 -9.57 15.78
C GLY A 112 -18.06 -8.75 14.91
N TYR A 113 -17.58 -8.05 13.86
CA TYR A 113 -18.48 -7.33 12.96
C TYR A 113 -19.39 -8.30 12.18
N PRO A 114 -20.64 -7.92 11.85
CA PRO A 114 -21.61 -8.80 11.22
C PRO A 114 -21.16 -9.27 9.84
N PHE A 115 -21.56 -10.49 9.47
CA PHE A 115 -21.32 -11.07 8.16
C PHE A 115 -22.12 -10.33 7.09
N ILE A 116 -21.45 -9.76 6.10
CA ILE A 116 -22.09 -9.03 5.01
C ILE A 116 -22.04 -9.91 3.74
N LYS A 117 -23.13 -10.64 3.47
CA LYS A 117 -23.26 -11.55 2.32
C LYS A 117 -22.87 -10.90 0.99
N ARG A 118 -23.21 -9.62 0.78
CA ARG A 118 -22.91 -8.86 -0.44
C ARG A 118 -21.42 -8.71 -0.72
N ARG A 119 -20.55 -8.85 0.29
CA ARG A 119 -19.08 -8.76 0.13
C ARG A 119 -18.42 -10.08 -0.25
N VAL A 120 -19.11 -11.20 -0.12
CA VAL A 120 -18.55 -12.53 -0.35
C VAL A 120 -18.21 -12.76 -1.81
N ILE A 121 -19.10 -12.39 -2.73
CA ILE A 121 -18.89 -12.59 -4.18
C ILE A 121 -17.66 -11.83 -4.67
N PRO A 122 -17.50 -10.51 -4.43
CA PRO A 122 -16.30 -9.79 -4.83
C PRO A 122 -15.01 -10.37 -4.22
N LEU A 123 -15.05 -10.80 -2.95
CA LEU A 123 -13.89 -11.41 -2.30
C LEU A 123 -13.55 -12.78 -2.90
N ALA A 124 -14.55 -13.59 -3.23
CA ALA A 124 -14.33 -14.88 -3.88
C ALA A 124 -13.71 -14.72 -5.26
N VAL A 125 -14.21 -13.78 -6.08
CA VAL A 125 -13.63 -13.45 -7.39
C VAL A 125 -12.19 -12.96 -7.25
N LEU A 126 -11.92 -12.09 -6.30
CA LEU A 126 -10.56 -11.62 -6.01
C LEU A 126 -9.64 -12.76 -5.61
N THR A 127 -10.10 -13.64 -4.70
CA THR A 127 -9.32 -14.81 -4.26
C THR A 127 -9.03 -15.75 -5.42
N ALA A 128 -10.01 -16.03 -6.27
CA ALA A 128 -9.81 -16.86 -7.47
C ALA A 128 -8.76 -16.25 -8.40
N GLY A 129 -8.84 -14.94 -8.66
CA GLY A 129 -7.84 -14.24 -9.47
C GLY A 129 -6.42 -14.33 -8.89
N VAL A 130 -6.28 -14.18 -7.57
CA VAL A 130 -4.98 -14.35 -6.89
C VAL A 130 -4.45 -15.77 -7.04
N VAL A 131 -5.28 -16.78 -6.80
CA VAL A 131 -4.89 -18.20 -6.94
C VAL A 131 -4.43 -18.48 -8.36
N ILE A 132 -5.18 -18.06 -9.37
CA ILE A 132 -4.79 -18.23 -10.79
C ILE A 132 -3.45 -17.54 -11.06
N SER A 133 -3.25 -16.32 -10.56
CA SER A 133 -2.01 -15.56 -10.74
C SER A 133 -0.80 -16.23 -10.08
N MET A 134 -0.97 -16.91 -8.94
CA MET A 134 0.12 -17.64 -8.26
C MET A 134 0.69 -18.79 -9.09
N PHE A 135 -0.14 -19.42 -9.92
CA PHE A 135 0.25 -20.53 -10.78
C PHE A 135 0.58 -20.10 -12.23
N SER A 136 0.68 -18.79 -12.48
CA SER A 136 1.10 -18.29 -13.78
C SER A 136 2.51 -18.74 -14.13
N LYS A 137 2.69 -19.32 -15.32
CA LYS A 137 3.98 -19.74 -15.87
C LYS A 137 4.60 -18.68 -16.80
N ALA A 138 4.18 -17.42 -16.69
CA ALA A 138 4.72 -16.36 -17.52
C ALA A 138 6.22 -16.15 -17.22
N GLU A 139 6.97 -15.73 -18.24
CA GLU A 139 8.40 -15.45 -18.08
C GLU A 139 8.68 -14.44 -16.97
N GLY A 140 9.73 -14.70 -16.19
CA GLY A 140 10.15 -13.86 -15.06
C GLY A 140 9.27 -13.96 -13.82
N VAL A 141 8.28 -14.88 -13.79
CA VAL A 141 7.45 -15.11 -12.60
C VAL A 141 8.08 -16.18 -11.73
N THR A 142 8.37 -15.83 -10.48
CA THR A 142 8.88 -16.78 -9.47
C THR A 142 7.88 -16.96 -8.34
N LEU A 143 7.83 -18.17 -7.78
CA LEU A 143 6.98 -18.47 -6.62
C LEU A 143 7.35 -17.59 -5.41
N ILE A 144 8.65 -17.35 -5.20
CA ILE A 144 9.15 -16.49 -4.11
C ILE A 144 8.63 -15.06 -4.31
N GLY A 145 8.71 -14.52 -5.54
CA GLY A 145 8.17 -13.19 -5.86
C GLY A 145 6.66 -13.10 -5.59
N ASN A 146 5.92 -14.15 -5.93
CA ASN A 146 4.47 -14.23 -5.68
C ASN A 146 4.14 -14.29 -4.18
N LEU A 147 4.91 -15.06 -3.39
CA LEU A 147 4.73 -15.12 -1.93
C LEU A 147 5.05 -13.77 -1.26
N ILE A 148 6.14 -13.11 -1.68
CA ILE A 148 6.47 -11.75 -1.21
C ILE A 148 5.33 -10.78 -1.58
N ALA A 149 4.82 -10.84 -2.81
CA ALA A 149 3.70 -10.01 -3.24
C ALA A 149 2.45 -10.22 -2.38
N LEU A 150 2.14 -11.46 -2.00
CA LEU A 150 1.00 -11.77 -1.14
C LEU A 150 1.17 -11.19 0.28
N THR A 151 2.38 -11.22 0.84
CA THR A 151 2.65 -10.60 2.15
C THR A 151 2.50 -9.08 2.11
N THR A 152 2.72 -8.45 0.95
CA THR A 152 2.46 -7.00 0.81
C THR A 152 0.97 -6.68 0.90
N GLY A 153 0.09 -7.57 0.44
CA GLY A 153 -1.36 -7.42 0.62
C GLY A 153 -1.77 -7.37 2.10
N LEU A 154 -1.17 -8.24 2.94
CA LEU A 154 -1.38 -8.22 4.38
C LEU A 154 -0.83 -6.92 5.01
N SER A 155 0.41 -6.54 4.69
CA SER A 155 1.02 -5.30 5.20
C SER A 155 0.20 -4.08 4.77
N PHE A 156 -0.30 -4.04 3.55
CA PHE A 156 -1.15 -2.96 3.06
C PHE A 156 -2.50 -2.90 3.78
N ALA A 157 -3.07 -4.06 4.16
CA ALA A 157 -4.27 -4.10 4.99
C ALA A 157 -4.03 -3.48 6.38
N VAL A 158 -2.88 -3.79 7.02
CA VAL A 158 -2.48 -3.20 8.31
C VAL A 158 -2.31 -1.69 8.17
N VAL A 159 -1.58 -1.22 7.14
CA VAL A 159 -1.39 0.22 6.87
C VAL A 159 -2.73 0.91 6.66
N THR A 160 -3.63 0.31 5.88
CA THR A 160 -4.96 0.87 5.59
C THR A 160 -5.82 0.97 6.85
N GLN A 161 -5.84 -0.08 7.69
CA GLN A 161 -6.60 -0.08 8.93
C GLN A 161 -6.06 0.93 9.94
N LEU A 162 -4.75 0.92 10.16
CA LEU A 162 -4.10 1.87 11.08
C LEU A 162 -4.15 3.30 10.54
N GLY A 163 -4.03 3.50 9.23
CA GLY A 163 -4.21 4.80 8.59
C GLY A 163 -5.61 5.37 8.80
N LYS A 164 -6.64 4.53 8.80
CA LYS A 164 -8.00 4.92 9.15
C LYS A 164 -8.12 5.29 10.64
N ASP A 165 -7.49 4.51 11.52
CA ASP A 165 -7.58 4.72 12.97
C ASP A 165 -6.77 5.94 13.45
N LEU A 166 -5.63 6.22 12.82
CA LEU A 166 -4.68 7.26 13.18
C LEU A 166 -4.80 8.52 12.31
N GLY A 167 -5.36 8.39 11.11
CA GLY A 167 -5.36 9.43 10.07
C GLY A 167 -5.97 10.75 10.49
N GLY A 168 -7.02 10.69 11.31
CA GLY A 168 -7.66 11.85 11.94
C GLY A 168 -7.64 13.10 11.03
N ASP A 169 -7.08 14.18 11.58
CA ASP A 169 -6.97 15.48 10.88
C ASP A 169 -5.68 15.65 10.05
N ASN A 170 -4.76 14.68 10.05
CA ASN A 170 -3.46 14.84 9.37
C ASN A 170 -2.94 13.58 8.68
N PRO A 171 -3.67 13.01 7.70
CA PRO A 171 -3.23 11.80 7.00
C PRO A 171 -1.93 12.03 6.20
N VAL A 172 -1.74 13.21 5.63
CA VAL A 172 -0.52 13.57 4.89
C VAL A 172 0.71 13.57 5.79
N GLY A 173 0.59 14.14 7.00
CA GLY A 173 1.68 14.14 7.98
C GLY A 173 2.05 12.74 8.45
N ILE A 174 1.08 11.83 8.63
CA ILE A 174 1.35 10.43 8.96
C ILE A 174 2.08 9.74 7.80
N THR A 175 1.68 9.98 6.57
CA THR A 175 2.37 9.44 5.39
C THR A 175 3.81 9.96 5.32
N ALA A 176 4.05 11.24 5.60
CA ALA A 176 5.39 11.81 5.67
C ALA A 176 6.27 11.09 6.70
N ILE A 177 5.74 10.86 7.91
CA ILE A 177 6.47 10.18 8.99
C ILE A 177 6.78 8.73 8.62
N ASN A 178 5.84 8.00 8.03
CA ASN A 178 6.09 6.62 7.58
C ASN A 178 7.21 6.56 6.53
N ASN A 179 7.24 7.51 5.60
CA ASN A 179 8.30 7.60 4.59
C ASN A 179 9.65 7.96 5.21
N LEU A 180 9.71 8.95 6.12
CA LEU A 180 10.94 9.34 6.82
C LEU A 180 11.46 8.20 7.71
N PHE A 181 10.57 7.49 8.41
CA PHE A 181 10.92 6.31 9.20
C PHE A 181 11.55 5.23 8.32
N MET A 182 10.92 4.90 7.19
CA MET A 182 11.46 3.92 6.24
C MET A 182 12.85 4.33 5.75
N ALA A 183 13.03 5.59 5.35
CA ALA A 183 14.32 6.10 4.90
C ALA A 183 15.38 6.00 6.00
N ALA A 184 15.06 6.38 7.23
CA ALA A 184 15.97 6.34 8.37
C ALA A 184 16.37 4.93 8.80
N VAL A 185 15.52 3.92 8.55
CA VAL A 185 15.82 2.52 8.91
C VAL A 185 16.63 1.80 7.84
N ILE A 186 16.51 2.20 6.57
CA ILE A 186 17.09 1.43 5.45
C ILE A 186 18.36 2.08 4.88
N LEU A 187 18.52 3.42 4.98
CA LEU A 187 19.65 4.14 4.35
C LEU A 187 20.95 4.18 5.16
N PRO A 188 21.02 3.88 6.48
CA PRO A 188 22.29 3.86 7.22
C PRO A 188 23.27 2.81 6.74
#